data_0e0933cb6817d798824a49942fd21804
#
_entry.id   0e0933cb6817d798824a49942fd21804
#
_cell.length_a   1.000
_cell.length_b   1.000
_cell.length_c   1.000
_cell.angle_alpha   90.00
_cell.angle_beta   90.00
_cell.angle_gamma   90.00
#
_symmetry.space_group_name_H-M   'P 1'
#
loop_
_entity.id
_entity.type
_entity.pdbx_description
1 polymer ?
#
loop_
_entity_poly.entity_id
_entity_poly.type
_entity_poly.pdbx_seq_one_letter_code
_entity_poly.pdbx_strand_id
1 'polypeptide(L)'
;GRARNWCWDHSMTLGFERHWVLDDNISDFYRLHENKRIRVETGAIFKAAEEFTDRYTNVPISGFQYRFFIAPNQKYPAFVKNTRIYSCLLIANDCKHRWRGRYNEDTDICLRVLKDGDCTIQFNAFMQGKLATQTLKGGNTAEFYHAENTDQKSIVTGKDLNDTGYNSLGTANKSQMLVDMHPDVARIAWRYGRWHHYVDYSPFKKNMLKFRENYVPMSGNNEYGLKLVSDEKYKLRNYKGKKDV
;
A
#
# COMPACT_ATOMS: atom_id res chain seq x y z
N GLY A 1 3.43 -10.35 10.49
CA GLY A 1 2.14 -10.20 11.16
C GLY A 1 2.23 -9.96 12.66
N ARG A 2 2.91 -10.83 13.43
CA ARG A 2 2.88 -10.77 14.93
C ARG A 2 3.41 -9.44 15.48
N ALA A 3 4.59 -9.00 15.07
CA ALA A 3 5.17 -7.74 15.56
C ALA A 3 4.28 -6.53 15.21
N ARG A 4 3.74 -6.48 13.98
CA ARG A 4 2.83 -5.41 13.57
C ARG A 4 1.52 -5.40 14.36
N ASN A 5 0.96 -6.57 14.72
CA ASN A 5 -0.20 -6.65 15.57
C ASN A 5 0.12 -6.20 17.01
N TRP A 6 1.29 -6.53 17.53
CA TRP A 6 1.72 -6.05 18.83
C TRP A 6 1.84 -4.51 18.86
N CYS A 7 2.47 -3.89 17.82
CA CYS A 7 2.52 -2.43 17.69
C CYS A 7 1.13 -1.80 17.64
N TRP A 8 0.20 -2.46 16.96
CA TRP A 8 -1.19 -2.03 16.89
C TRP A 8 -1.86 -2.02 18.26
N ASP A 9 -1.77 -3.14 18.98
CA ASP A 9 -2.34 -3.26 20.32
C ASP A 9 -1.70 -2.24 21.28
N HIS A 10 -0.39 -2.03 21.18
CA HIS A 10 0.30 -1.01 21.95
C HIS A 10 -0.21 0.41 21.62
N SER A 11 -0.41 0.74 20.35
CA SER A 11 -1.01 2.01 19.95
C SER A 11 -2.40 2.23 20.56
N MET A 12 -3.22 1.18 20.61
CA MET A 12 -4.54 1.24 21.25
C MET A 12 -4.43 1.48 22.76
N THR A 13 -3.48 0.83 23.44
CA THR A 13 -3.28 1.03 24.88
C THR A 13 -2.82 2.44 25.23
N LEU A 14 -2.17 3.14 24.30
CA LEU A 14 -1.77 4.54 24.42
C LEU A 14 -2.90 5.52 24.05
N GLY A 15 -4.06 5.04 23.62
CA GLY A 15 -5.22 5.85 23.29
C GLY A 15 -5.17 6.54 21.93
N PHE A 16 -4.29 6.11 21.02
CA PHE A 16 -4.24 6.64 19.66
C PHE A 16 -5.35 6.07 18.80
N GLU A 17 -5.90 6.89 17.91
CA GLU A 17 -6.90 6.46 16.93
C GLU A 17 -6.28 5.80 15.69
N ARG A 18 -5.02 6.12 15.40
CA ARG A 18 -4.25 5.61 14.27
C ARG A 18 -2.81 5.36 14.64
N HIS A 19 -2.13 4.54 13.86
CA HIS A 19 -0.69 4.36 13.93
C HIS A 19 -0.06 4.22 12.56
N TRP A 20 1.22 4.57 12.47
CA TRP A 20 2.03 4.33 11.30
C TRP A 20 2.78 3.01 11.41
N VAL A 21 2.83 2.29 10.31
CA VAL A 21 3.70 1.12 10.12
C VAL A 21 4.68 1.44 9.00
N LEU A 22 5.94 1.49 9.33
CA LEU A 22 7.03 1.79 8.41
C LEU A 22 7.98 0.61 8.33
N ASP A 23 8.40 0.24 7.10
CA ASP A 23 9.47 -0.72 6.92
C ASP A 23 10.83 -0.10 7.31
N ASP A 24 11.74 -0.94 7.78
CA ASP A 24 13.08 -0.57 8.27
C ASP A 24 14.06 -0.13 7.18
N ASN A 25 13.71 -0.32 5.92
CA ASN A 25 14.53 0.02 4.76
C ASN A 25 14.05 1.28 4.00
N ILE A 26 13.24 2.11 4.64
CA ILE A 26 12.88 3.43 4.13
C ILE A 26 14.06 4.37 4.44
N SER A 27 14.63 4.99 3.41
CA SER A 27 15.79 5.88 3.53
C SER A 27 15.40 7.34 3.67
N ASP A 28 14.34 7.76 3.01
CA ASP A 28 13.96 9.17 2.88
C ASP A 28 12.47 9.33 2.59
N PHE A 29 11.99 10.55 2.81
CA PHE A 29 10.65 10.95 2.42
C PHE A 29 10.67 12.14 1.47
N TYR A 30 9.66 12.23 0.61
CA TYR A 30 9.56 13.25 -0.42
C TYR A 30 8.12 13.76 -0.54
N ARG A 31 7.99 15.00 -0.98
CA ARG A 31 6.73 15.55 -1.48
C ARG A 31 6.81 15.83 -2.97
N LEU A 32 5.68 15.71 -3.65
CA LEU A 32 5.54 16.15 -5.04
C LEU A 32 5.18 17.64 -5.06
N HIS A 33 6.01 18.46 -5.68
CA HIS A 33 5.79 19.87 -5.84
C HIS A 33 6.13 20.27 -7.28
N GLU A 34 5.16 20.83 -7.99
CA GLU A 34 5.33 21.20 -9.42
C GLU A 34 5.95 20.08 -10.26
N ASN A 35 5.48 18.85 -10.06
CA ASN A 35 5.99 17.64 -10.71
C ASN A 35 7.46 17.29 -10.38
N LYS A 36 8.03 17.90 -9.34
CA LYS A 36 9.37 17.58 -8.82
C LYS A 36 9.25 16.84 -7.50
N ARG A 37 10.14 15.88 -7.28
CA ARG A 37 10.25 15.12 -6.03
C ARG A 37 11.18 15.87 -5.10
N ILE A 38 10.63 16.58 -4.13
CA ILE A 38 11.40 17.37 -3.14
C ILE A 38 11.55 16.55 -1.86
N ARG A 39 12.78 16.33 -1.43
CA ARG A 39 13.06 15.68 -0.14
C ARG A 39 12.49 16.50 0.99
N VAL A 40 11.89 15.86 1.98
CA VAL A 40 11.37 16.51 3.19
C VAL A 40 12.18 16.07 4.39
N GLU A 41 12.36 17.01 5.34
CA GLU A 41 13.16 16.82 6.55
C GLU A 41 12.33 16.96 7.82
N THR A 42 11.02 17.17 7.66
CA THR A 42 10.10 17.33 8.80
C THR A 42 8.95 16.32 8.71
N GLY A 43 8.25 16.10 9.84
CA GLY A 43 7.07 15.25 9.92
C GLY A 43 5.81 15.84 9.30
N ALA A 44 5.84 17.02 8.68
CA ALA A 44 4.66 17.71 8.17
C ALA A 44 3.83 16.89 7.17
N ILE A 45 4.49 16.08 6.35
CA ILE A 45 3.77 15.20 5.39
C ILE A 45 2.95 14.11 6.08
N PHE A 46 3.42 13.59 7.23
CA PHE A 46 2.68 12.61 8.02
C PHE A 46 1.41 13.24 8.59
N LYS A 47 1.55 14.40 9.24
CA LYS A 47 0.41 15.15 9.76
C LYS A 47 -0.58 15.51 8.65
N ALA A 48 -0.10 15.96 7.48
CA ALA A 48 -0.96 16.26 6.34
C ALA A 48 -1.73 15.03 5.83
N ALA A 49 -1.09 13.86 5.82
CA ALA A 49 -1.74 12.62 5.42
C ALA A 49 -2.79 12.15 6.45
N GLU A 50 -2.50 12.30 7.75
CA GLU A 50 -3.44 12.02 8.84
C GLU A 50 -4.67 12.90 8.70
N GLU A 51 -4.51 14.21 8.66
CA GLU A 51 -5.61 15.19 8.53
C GLU A 51 -6.40 14.99 7.23
N PHE A 52 -5.75 14.62 6.14
CA PHE A 52 -6.44 14.30 4.90
C PHE A 52 -7.27 13.02 5.03
N THR A 53 -6.71 11.98 5.65
CA THR A 53 -7.38 10.69 5.84
C THR A 53 -8.57 10.83 6.78
N ASP A 54 -8.44 11.62 7.82
CA ASP A 54 -9.48 11.84 8.84
C ASP A 54 -10.68 12.64 8.36
N ARG A 55 -10.67 13.15 7.15
CA ARG A 55 -11.86 13.71 6.48
C ARG A 55 -12.91 12.64 6.18
N TYR A 56 -12.51 11.38 6.13
CA TYR A 56 -13.34 10.28 5.68
C TYR A 56 -13.61 9.27 6.80
N THR A 57 -14.83 8.76 6.83
CA THR A 57 -15.25 7.74 7.82
C THR A 57 -14.90 6.32 7.41
N ASN A 58 -14.59 6.09 6.13
CA ASN A 58 -14.39 4.77 5.56
C ASN A 58 -13.03 4.62 4.86
N VAL A 59 -11.99 5.18 5.48
CA VAL A 59 -10.59 5.00 5.04
C VAL A 59 -9.77 4.44 6.21
N PRO A 60 -9.88 3.12 6.47
CA PRO A 60 -9.08 2.49 7.52
C PRO A 60 -7.58 2.48 7.23
N ILE A 61 -7.18 2.49 5.96
CA ILE A 61 -5.78 2.40 5.56
C ILE A 61 -5.47 3.47 4.51
N SER A 62 -4.43 4.25 4.77
CA SER A 62 -3.80 5.15 3.81
C SER A 62 -2.27 5.01 3.88
N GLY A 63 -1.54 5.66 2.99
CA GLY A 63 -0.08 5.64 3.06
C GLY A 63 0.61 6.19 1.83
N PHE A 64 1.93 6.17 1.84
CA PHE A 64 2.75 6.84 0.85
C PHE A 64 3.14 5.91 -0.30
N GLN A 65 3.18 6.49 -1.51
CA GLN A 65 3.67 5.81 -2.70
C GLN A 65 5.20 5.67 -2.66
N TYR A 66 5.74 4.66 -3.30
CA TYR A 66 7.16 4.60 -3.58
C TYR A 66 7.60 5.74 -4.52
N ARG A 67 8.66 6.46 -4.15
CA ARG A 67 9.28 7.47 -5.00
C ARG A 67 9.60 6.95 -6.40
N PHE A 68 9.96 5.67 -6.50
CA PHE A 68 10.31 5.02 -7.75
C PHE A 68 9.17 5.08 -8.79
N PHE A 69 7.91 4.97 -8.36
CA PHE A 69 6.77 4.97 -9.26
C PHE A 69 6.27 6.37 -9.64
N ILE A 70 6.81 7.41 -9.03
CA ILE A 70 6.48 8.80 -9.35
C ILE A 70 7.63 9.38 -10.17
N ALA A 71 7.56 9.26 -11.48
CA ALA A 71 8.58 9.81 -12.37
C ALA A 71 8.60 11.35 -12.30
N PRO A 72 9.80 11.99 -12.35
CA PRO A 72 9.89 13.45 -12.39
C PRO A 72 9.30 13.98 -13.69
N ASN A 73 8.82 15.23 -13.65
CA ASN A 73 8.28 15.96 -14.79
C ASN A 73 7.02 15.33 -15.42
N GLN A 74 6.32 14.47 -14.67
CA GLN A 74 5.02 13.92 -15.05
C GLN A 74 3.95 14.38 -14.06
N LYS A 75 2.72 14.59 -14.57
CA LYS A 75 1.57 14.93 -13.73
C LYS A 75 0.99 13.67 -13.12
N TYR A 76 0.83 13.69 -11.81
CA TYR A 76 0.13 12.66 -11.06
C TYR A 76 -1.02 13.28 -10.26
N PRO A 77 -2.12 12.56 -10.06
CA PRO A 77 -3.10 12.96 -9.06
C PRO A 77 -2.44 12.96 -7.67
N ALA A 78 -2.90 13.80 -6.77
CA ALA A 78 -2.34 13.89 -5.41
C ALA A 78 -2.41 12.54 -4.67
N PHE A 79 -3.42 11.74 -4.96
CA PHE A 79 -3.59 10.39 -4.45
C PHE A 79 -4.36 9.51 -5.44
N VAL A 80 -4.26 8.21 -5.24
CA VAL A 80 -5.14 7.19 -5.84
C VAL A 80 -5.87 6.45 -4.74
N LYS A 81 -7.10 6.00 -5.02
CA LYS A 81 -7.92 5.25 -4.08
C LYS A 81 -8.08 3.80 -4.50
N ASN A 82 -8.43 2.97 -3.53
CA ASN A 82 -8.85 1.58 -3.74
C ASN A 82 -7.74 0.73 -4.38
N THR A 83 -6.55 0.85 -3.84
CA THR A 83 -5.38 0.06 -4.23
C THR A 83 -4.61 -0.41 -2.99
N ARG A 84 -3.62 -1.27 -3.20
CA ARG A 84 -2.69 -1.67 -2.15
C ARG A 84 -1.78 -0.53 -1.75
N ILE A 85 -1.31 -0.57 -0.51
CA ILE A 85 -0.32 0.35 0.02
C ILE A 85 0.80 -0.49 0.61
N TYR A 86 2.05 -0.12 0.37
CA TYR A 86 3.21 -0.86 0.81
C TYR A 86 4.11 -0.04 1.73
N SER A 87 4.71 -0.72 2.68
CA SER A 87 5.90 -0.27 3.44
C SER A 87 5.72 0.97 4.32
N CYS A 88 4.78 1.85 4.03
CA CYS A 88 4.50 3.05 4.80
C CYS A 88 2.98 3.24 4.85
N LEU A 89 2.37 2.70 5.89
CA LEU A 89 0.92 2.64 6.06
C LEU A 89 0.49 3.40 7.32
N LEU A 90 -0.54 4.21 7.17
CA LEU A 90 -1.32 4.78 8.27
C LEU A 90 -2.57 3.94 8.45
N ILE A 91 -2.76 3.38 9.62
CA ILE A 91 -3.84 2.42 9.91
C ILE A 91 -4.70 2.93 11.05
N ALA A 92 -6.02 2.90 10.84
CA ALA A 92 -6.99 3.18 11.90
C ALA A 92 -7.02 2.03 12.92
N ASN A 93 -6.96 2.35 14.20
CA ASN A 93 -6.92 1.36 15.27
C ASN A 93 -8.24 0.58 15.42
N ASP A 94 -9.35 1.16 14.96
CA ASP A 94 -10.67 0.54 14.90
C ASP A 94 -10.90 -0.28 13.61
N CYS A 95 -9.91 -0.41 12.73
CA CYS A 95 -10.01 -1.26 11.56
C CYS A 95 -10.35 -2.70 11.95
N LYS A 96 -11.36 -3.27 11.31
CA LYS A 96 -11.87 -4.63 11.60
C LYS A 96 -10.85 -5.74 11.34
N HIS A 97 -9.88 -5.46 10.48
CA HIS A 97 -8.89 -6.45 10.04
C HIS A 97 -7.57 -6.25 10.75
N ARG A 98 -6.99 -7.37 11.18
CA ARG A 98 -5.64 -7.45 11.76
C ARG A 98 -4.67 -8.05 10.74
N TRP A 99 -3.39 -7.81 10.92
CA TRP A 99 -2.35 -8.45 10.14
C TRP A 99 -2.42 -9.96 10.25
N ARG A 100 -2.36 -10.65 9.14
CA ARG A 100 -2.29 -12.10 9.07
C ARG A 100 -1.36 -12.54 7.94
N GLY A 101 -1.01 -13.82 7.94
CA GLY A 101 -0.08 -14.35 6.96
C GLY A 101 1.36 -13.94 7.21
N ARG A 102 2.25 -14.56 6.49
CA ARG A 102 3.69 -14.29 6.60
C ARG A 102 4.19 -13.32 5.54
N TYR A 103 3.54 -13.32 4.39
CA TYR A 103 3.95 -12.55 3.20
C TYR A 103 2.76 -11.89 2.54
N ASN A 104 3.03 -10.82 1.78
CA ASN A 104 2.03 -10.02 1.10
C ASN A 104 0.94 -9.47 2.05
N GLU A 105 1.27 -9.36 3.32
CA GLU A 105 0.36 -8.92 4.38
C GLU A 105 -0.19 -7.52 4.12
N ASP A 106 0.59 -6.65 3.49
CA ASP A 106 0.17 -5.30 3.09
C ASP A 106 -0.94 -5.36 2.02
N THR A 107 -0.78 -6.28 1.06
CA THR A 107 -1.80 -6.50 0.02
C THR A 107 -3.04 -7.17 0.60
N ASP A 108 -2.86 -8.18 1.47
CA ASP A 108 -3.97 -8.90 2.11
C ASP A 108 -4.85 -7.97 2.93
N ILE A 109 -4.28 -7.14 3.79
CA ILE A 109 -5.07 -6.25 4.64
C ILE A 109 -5.81 -5.19 3.81
N CYS A 110 -5.16 -4.63 2.78
CA CYS A 110 -5.82 -3.69 1.87
C CYS A 110 -6.98 -4.34 1.13
N LEU A 111 -6.83 -5.58 0.65
CA LEU A 111 -7.90 -6.29 -0.06
C LEU A 111 -9.10 -6.59 0.84
N ARG A 112 -8.87 -6.96 2.10
CA ARG A 112 -9.97 -7.19 3.05
C ARG A 112 -10.76 -5.92 3.34
N VAL A 113 -10.08 -4.80 3.55
CA VAL A 113 -10.70 -3.48 3.68
C VAL A 113 -11.54 -3.14 2.46
N LEU A 114 -11.00 -3.33 1.26
CA LEU A 114 -11.70 -3.03 0.02
C LEU A 114 -12.91 -3.95 -0.22
N LYS A 115 -12.84 -5.21 0.21
CA LYS A 115 -13.96 -6.18 0.11
C LYS A 115 -15.11 -5.83 1.05
N ASP A 116 -14.84 -5.18 2.17
CA ASP A 116 -15.88 -4.65 3.08
C ASP A 116 -16.61 -3.42 2.51
N GLY A 117 -16.16 -2.89 1.37
CA GLY A 117 -16.73 -1.67 0.76
C GLY A 117 -16.07 -0.39 1.23
N ASP A 118 -15.08 -0.48 2.09
CA ASP A 118 -14.25 0.64 2.52
C ASP A 118 -13.24 1.05 1.43
N CYS A 119 -12.53 2.13 1.65
CA CYS A 119 -11.53 2.66 0.73
C CYS A 119 -10.11 2.60 1.32
N THR A 120 -9.13 2.54 0.43
CA THR A 120 -7.74 2.84 0.75
C THR A 120 -7.29 4.09 0.00
N ILE A 121 -6.35 4.85 0.57
CA ILE A 121 -5.76 6.05 -0.06
C ILE A 121 -4.25 5.87 -0.15
N GLN A 122 -3.72 5.85 -1.37
CA GLN A 122 -2.28 5.89 -1.63
C GLN A 122 -1.89 7.30 -2.10
N PHE A 123 -1.12 8.02 -1.30
CA PHE A 123 -0.66 9.35 -1.63
C PHE A 123 0.45 9.31 -2.67
N ASN A 124 0.26 10.00 -3.80
CA ASN A 124 1.32 10.34 -4.74
C ASN A 124 1.97 11.68 -4.38
N ALA A 125 1.23 12.55 -3.68
CA ALA A 125 1.75 13.82 -3.19
C ALA A 125 2.87 13.64 -2.16
N PHE A 126 2.84 12.52 -1.44
CA PHE A 126 3.85 12.13 -0.45
C PHE A 126 4.42 10.78 -0.82
N MET A 127 5.73 10.67 -0.74
CA MET A 127 6.45 9.49 -1.23
C MET A 127 7.50 9.05 -0.23
N GLN A 128 7.76 7.75 -0.23
CA GLN A 128 8.87 7.15 0.49
C GLN A 128 9.98 6.71 -0.47
N GLY A 129 11.22 6.99 -0.10
CA GLY A 129 12.41 6.41 -0.71
C GLY A 129 12.71 5.08 -0.04
N LYS A 130 12.77 4.02 -0.81
CA LYS A 130 13.10 2.69 -0.31
C LYS A 130 14.33 2.19 -1.05
N LEU A 131 15.25 1.58 -0.32
CA LEU A 131 16.38 0.86 -0.92
C LEU A 131 15.85 -0.26 -1.81
N ALA A 132 16.53 -0.51 -2.91
CA ALA A 132 16.14 -1.56 -3.83
C ALA A 132 16.06 -2.91 -3.09
N THR A 133 15.01 -3.67 -3.35
CA THR A 133 14.88 -5.04 -2.83
C THR A 133 16.10 -5.84 -3.28
N GLN A 134 16.65 -6.68 -2.42
CA GLN A 134 17.87 -7.49 -2.63
C GLN A 134 19.22 -6.77 -2.39
N THR A 135 19.19 -5.52 -1.92
CA THR A 135 20.45 -4.81 -1.56
C THR A 135 20.84 -4.99 -0.10
N LEU A 136 19.91 -5.33 0.76
CA LEU A 136 20.15 -5.59 2.19
C LEU A 136 20.22 -7.09 2.45
N LYS A 137 21.15 -7.51 3.34
CA LYS A 137 21.25 -8.90 3.79
C LYS A 137 20.13 -9.21 4.78
N GLY A 138 19.54 -10.41 4.67
CA GLY A 138 18.51 -10.91 5.60
C GLY A 138 17.08 -10.70 5.12
N GLY A 139 16.12 -11.10 5.94
CA GLY A 139 14.67 -10.99 5.70
C GLY A 139 14.23 -11.62 4.38
N ASN A 140 13.36 -10.93 3.67
CA ASN A 140 12.85 -11.38 2.36
C ASN A 140 13.95 -11.65 1.33
N THR A 141 15.10 -10.98 1.41
CA THR A 141 16.22 -11.19 0.49
C THR A 141 16.77 -12.58 0.67
N ALA A 142 17.10 -12.98 1.90
CA ALA A 142 17.66 -14.28 2.19
C ALA A 142 16.63 -15.42 1.97
N GLU A 143 15.38 -15.20 2.33
CA GLU A 143 14.33 -16.24 2.29
C GLU A 143 13.82 -16.52 0.87
N PHE A 144 13.70 -15.51 0.02
CA PHE A 144 13.05 -15.66 -1.29
C PHE A 144 13.97 -15.48 -2.47
N TYR A 145 14.82 -14.46 -2.42
CA TYR A 145 15.55 -14.06 -3.60
C TYR A 145 16.89 -14.78 -3.75
N HIS A 146 17.49 -15.28 -2.65
CA HIS A 146 18.67 -16.16 -2.72
C HIS A 146 18.33 -17.63 -2.90
N ALA A 147 17.13 -18.05 -2.48
CA ALA A 147 16.64 -19.41 -2.65
C ALA A 147 15.90 -19.61 -3.99
N GLU A 148 15.89 -18.63 -4.87
CA GLU A 148 15.21 -18.75 -6.15
C GLU A 148 15.91 -19.75 -7.06
N ASN A 149 15.28 -20.91 -7.13
CA ASN A 149 15.37 -21.68 -8.35
C ASN A 149 14.33 -21.14 -9.30
N THR A 150 14.75 -20.37 -10.29
CA THR A 150 13.91 -19.88 -11.39
C THR A 150 13.18 -21.01 -12.12
N ASP A 151 13.63 -22.24 -11.96
CA ASP A 151 13.08 -23.45 -12.57
C ASP A 151 11.99 -24.14 -11.74
N GLN A 152 11.63 -23.58 -10.57
CA GLN A 152 10.56 -24.18 -9.76
C GLN A 152 9.21 -24.02 -10.44
N LYS A 153 8.78 -25.11 -11.05
CA LYS A 153 7.47 -25.21 -11.73
C LYS A 153 6.35 -25.67 -10.80
N SER A 154 6.68 -26.20 -9.63
CA SER A 154 5.68 -26.72 -8.69
C SER A 154 5.18 -25.63 -7.76
N ILE A 155 3.90 -25.35 -7.83
CA ILE A 155 3.21 -24.42 -6.95
C ILE A 155 2.51 -25.25 -5.87
N VAL A 156 2.76 -24.93 -4.61
CA VAL A 156 2.06 -25.53 -3.47
C VAL A 156 0.83 -24.71 -3.17
N THR A 157 -0.34 -25.34 -3.15
CA THR A 157 -1.65 -24.72 -2.89
C THR A 157 -2.29 -25.26 -1.61
N GLY A 158 -3.30 -24.56 -1.09
CA GLY A 158 -4.14 -25.05 0.00
C GLY A 158 -3.46 -25.15 1.36
N LYS A 159 -2.37 -24.46 1.56
CA LYS A 159 -1.63 -24.45 2.82
C LYS A 159 -2.26 -23.48 3.83
N ASP A 160 -2.12 -23.81 5.13
CA ASP A 160 -2.44 -22.87 6.21
C ASP A 160 -1.64 -21.57 6.02
N LEU A 161 -2.29 -20.43 6.25
CA LEU A 161 -1.69 -19.10 6.09
C LEU A 161 -0.49 -18.86 6.99
N ASN A 162 -0.42 -19.59 8.11
CA ASN A 162 0.69 -19.54 9.05
C ASN A 162 1.72 -20.67 8.83
N ASP A 163 1.48 -21.54 7.86
CA ASP A 163 2.38 -22.64 7.55
C ASP A 163 3.71 -22.11 6.99
N THR A 164 4.79 -22.56 7.60
CA THR A 164 6.14 -22.30 7.15
C THR A 164 6.48 -22.94 5.79
N GLY A 165 5.64 -23.85 5.30
CA GLY A 165 5.78 -24.47 3.99
C GLY A 165 5.78 -23.50 2.81
N TYR A 166 5.21 -22.31 2.97
CA TYR A 166 5.34 -21.24 1.96
C TYR A 166 6.75 -20.64 1.88
N ASN A 167 7.64 -20.95 2.82
CA ASN A 167 8.96 -20.35 2.93
C ASN A 167 10.01 -20.91 1.99
N SER A 168 9.89 -22.16 1.64
CA SER A 168 11.01 -22.91 1.08
C SER A 168 11.11 -22.83 -0.43
N LEU A 169 10.21 -22.12 -1.10
CA LEU A 169 10.03 -22.25 -2.55
C LEU A 169 9.94 -20.90 -3.29
N GLY A 170 10.71 -19.90 -2.84
CA GLY A 170 10.90 -18.67 -3.57
C GLY A 170 9.62 -17.84 -3.81
N THR A 171 9.59 -17.12 -4.93
CA THR A 171 8.49 -16.19 -5.25
C THR A 171 7.20 -16.90 -5.62
N ALA A 172 7.23 -18.16 -6.05
CA ALA A 172 6.05 -18.93 -6.42
C ALA A 172 5.09 -19.09 -5.23
N ASN A 173 5.57 -19.62 -4.11
CA ASN A 173 4.73 -19.84 -2.93
C ASN A 173 4.31 -18.56 -2.23
N LYS A 174 5.20 -17.58 -2.17
CA LYS A 174 4.85 -16.24 -1.70
C LYS A 174 3.67 -15.66 -2.49
N SER A 175 3.66 -15.87 -3.81
CA SER A 175 2.58 -15.39 -4.68
C SER A 175 1.34 -16.24 -4.57
N GLN A 176 1.50 -17.56 -4.46
CA GLN A 176 0.39 -18.51 -4.30
C GLN A 176 -0.37 -18.26 -2.99
N MET A 177 0.32 -17.99 -1.90
CA MET A 177 -0.31 -17.65 -0.63
C MET A 177 -1.34 -16.51 -0.77
N LEU A 178 -1.05 -15.46 -1.53
CA LEU A 178 -2.01 -14.37 -1.74
C LEU A 178 -3.20 -14.83 -2.60
N VAL A 179 -2.95 -15.67 -3.59
CA VAL A 179 -4.02 -16.24 -4.44
C VAL A 179 -4.94 -17.13 -3.62
N ASP A 180 -4.40 -17.95 -2.73
CA ASP A 180 -5.20 -18.82 -1.85
C ASP A 180 -6.07 -17.99 -0.88
N MET A 181 -5.56 -16.84 -0.42
CA MET A 181 -6.33 -15.91 0.41
C MET A 181 -7.41 -15.13 -0.36
N HIS A 182 -7.19 -14.87 -1.65
CA HIS A 182 -8.02 -13.99 -2.47
C HIS A 182 -8.22 -14.52 -3.89
N PRO A 183 -8.75 -15.75 -4.06
CA PRO A 183 -8.87 -16.40 -5.37
C PRO A 183 -9.82 -15.66 -6.34
N ASP A 184 -10.68 -14.82 -5.81
CA ASP A 184 -11.64 -14.00 -6.56
C ASP A 184 -11.02 -12.82 -7.31
N VAL A 185 -9.88 -12.31 -6.84
CA VAL A 185 -9.23 -11.11 -7.39
C VAL A 185 -7.74 -11.27 -7.63
N ALA A 186 -7.12 -12.33 -7.12
CA ALA A 186 -5.70 -12.57 -7.25
C ALA A 186 -5.40 -13.79 -8.13
N ARG A 187 -4.33 -13.73 -8.90
CA ARG A 187 -3.81 -14.83 -9.70
C ARG A 187 -2.30 -14.80 -9.75
N ILE A 188 -1.67 -15.93 -10.08
CA ILE A 188 -0.26 -16.00 -10.38
C ILE A 188 0.00 -15.55 -11.82
N ALA A 189 1.08 -14.81 -12.00
CA ALA A 189 1.59 -14.40 -13.30
C ALA A 189 3.10 -14.51 -13.36
N TRP A 190 3.61 -15.08 -14.47
CA TRP A 190 5.05 -15.08 -14.74
C TRP A 190 5.44 -13.75 -15.36
N ARG A 191 6.28 -12.96 -14.67
CA ARG A 191 6.75 -11.66 -15.15
C ARG A 191 8.19 -11.43 -14.69
N TYR A 192 8.98 -10.78 -15.52
CA TYR A 192 10.38 -10.43 -15.20
C TYR A 192 11.25 -11.61 -14.75
N GLY A 193 11.05 -12.78 -15.38
CA GLY A 193 11.81 -13.99 -15.07
C GLY A 193 11.46 -14.69 -13.76
N ARG A 194 10.30 -14.38 -13.16
CA ARG A 194 9.86 -15.02 -11.91
C ARG A 194 8.34 -14.98 -11.73
N TRP A 195 7.84 -15.75 -10.78
CA TRP A 195 6.43 -15.73 -10.40
C TRP A 195 6.08 -14.50 -9.58
N HIS A 196 4.98 -13.87 -9.93
CA HIS A 196 4.38 -12.74 -9.22
C HIS A 196 2.90 -13.01 -8.96
N HIS A 197 2.36 -12.44 -7.91
CA HIS A 197 0.93 -12.27 -7.79
C HIS A 197 0.48 -11.08 -8.64
N TYR A 198 -0.66 -11.23 -9.26
CA TYR A 198 -1.40 -10.15 -9.91
C TYR A 198 -2.74 -9.99 -9.21
N VAL A 199 -3.12 -8.77 -8.89
CA VAL A 199 -4.41 -8.46 -8.27
C VAL A 199 -5.21 -7.57 -9.19
N ASP A 200 -6.46 -7.94 -9.45
CA ASP A 200 -7.42 -7.09 -10.12
C ASP A 200 -8.15 -6.21 -9.10
N TYR A 201 -7.90 -4.91 -9.16
CA TYR A 201 -8.56 -3.92 -8.32
C TYR A 201 -9.83 -3.33 -8.95
N SER A 202 -10.22 -3.77 -10.15
CA SER A 202 -11.39 -3.24 -10.87
C SER A 202 -12.71 -3.39 -10.09
N PRO A 203 -12.96 -4.49 -9.34
CA PRO A 203 -14.19 -4.63 -8.55
C PRO A 203 -14.38 -3.56 -7.47
N PHE A 204 -13.26 -2.99 -6.98
CA PHE A 204 -13.26 -2.01 -5.90
C PHE A 204 -13.39 -0.56 -6.35
N LYS A 205 -13.39 -0.29 -7.66
CA LYS A 205 -13.55 1.08 -8.20
C LYS A 205 -14.87 1.73 -7.77
N LYS A 206 -15.88 0.91 -7.45
CA LYS A 206 -17.19 1.37 -6.96
C LYS A 206 -17.17 1.87 -5.51
N ASN A 207 -16.16 1.52 -4.72
CA ASN A 207 -16.06 1.99 -3.34
C ASN A 207 -15.82 3.50 -3.35
N MET A 208 -16.68 4.25 -2.67
CA MET A 208 -16.66 5.70 -2.65
C MET A 208 -16.25 6.22 -1.28
N LEU A 209 -15.44 7.29 -1.27
CA LEU A 209 -15.08 8.00 -0.06
C LEU A 209 -16.31 8.62 0.59
N LYS A 210 -16.46 8.49 1.92
CA LYS A 210 -17.55 9.04 2.71
C LYS A 210 -16.97 10.07 3.65
N PHE A 211 -17.35 11.34 3.47
CA PHE A 211 -16.95 12.43 4.37
C PHE A 211 -17.57 12.25 5.76
N ARG A 212 -16.86 12.73 6.78
CA ARG A 212 -17.45 12.93 8.11
C ARG A 212 -18.53 13.99 8.03
N GLU A 213 -19.60 13.85 8.81
CA GLU A 213 -20.77 14.75 8.76
C GLU A 213 -20.40 16.22 8.94
N ASN A 214 -19.46 16.53 9.79
CA ASN A 214 -19.04 17.91 10.08
C ASN A 214 -17.86 18.39 9.21
N TYR A 215 -17.47 17.63 8.19
CA TYR A 215 -16.37 18.04 7.33
C TYR A 215 -16.86 19.01 6.26
N VAL A 216 -16.35 20.23 6.32
CA VAL A 216 -16.58 21.25 5.28
C VAL A 216 -15.36 21.26 4.35
N PRO A 217 -15.52 20.91 3.06
CA PRO A 217 -14.43 20.98 2.10
C PRO A 217 -13.87 22.40 2.01
N MET A 218 -12.58 22.57 2.27
CA MET A 218 -11.91 23.86 2.07
C MET A 218 -11.63 24.06 0.58
N SER A 219 -12.00 25.22 0.06
CA SER A 219 -11.59 25.62 -1.30
C SER A 219 -10.18 26.19 -1.29
N GLY A 220 -9.37 25.88 -2.29
CA GLY A 220 -8.02 26.42 -2.44
C GLY A 220 -6.91 25.51 -1.93
N ASN A 221 -5.80 26.10 -1.49
CA ASN A 221 -4.69 25.37 -0.89
C ASN A 221 -4.91 25.26 0.62
N ASN A 222 -4.64 24.09 1.17
CA ASN A 222 -4.53 23.96 2.62
C ASN A 222 -3.17 24.49 3.13
N GLU A 223 -2.94 24.47 4.43
CA GLU A 223 -1.70 24.91 5.07
C GLU A 223 -0.44 24.15 4.60
N TYR A 224 -0.60 23.00 3.99
CA TYR A 224 0.48 22.17 3.42
C TYR A 224 0.70 22.42 1.92
N GLY A 225 0.04 23.40 1.32
CA GLY A 225 0.13 23.71 -0.11
C GLY A 225 -0.58 22.70 -1.02
N LEU A 226 -1.42 21.83 -0.47
CA LEU A 226 -2.21 20.89 -1.24
C LEU A 226 -3.45 21.58 -1.77
N LYS A 227 -3.57 21.68 -3.10
CA LYS A 227 -4.78 22.20 -3.73
C LYS A 227 -5.87 21.14 -3.65
N LEU A 228 -7.00 21.51 -3.05
CA LEU A 228 -8.20 20.68 -3.07
C LEU A 228 -8.83 20.77 -4.47
N VAL A 229 -8.82 19.65 -5.18
CA VAL A 229 -9.45 19.56 -6.49
C VAL A 229 -10.56 18.53 -6.39
N SER A 230 -11.76 18.87 -6.84
CA SER A 230 -12.86 17.90 -6.89
C SER A 230 -12.52 16.75 -7.84
N ASP A 231 -12.89 15.53 -7.46
CA ASP A 231 -12.67 14.30 -8.24
C ASP A 231 -13.19 14.40 -9.68
N GLU A 232 -14.19 15.23 -9.94
CA GLU A 232 -14.77 15.42 -11.26
C GLU A 232 -13.84 16.09 -12.27
N LYS A 233 -12.94 16.95 -11.82
CA LYS A 233 -11.95 17.60 -12.69
C LYS A 233 -10.71 16.74 -12.95
N TYR A 234 -10.43 15.76 -12.11
CA TYR A 234 -9.38 14.77 -12.31
C TYR A 234 -9.94 13.47 -12.89
N LYS A 235 -10.75 13.57 -13.94
CA LYS A 235 -10.85 12.43 -14.84
C LYS A 235 -9.45 12.16 -15.35
N LEU A 236 -8.98 10.97 -15.10
CA LEU A 236 -7.67 10.40 -15.47
C LEU A 236 -7.38 10.49 -16.99
N ARG A 237 -7.58 11.64 -17.61
CA ARG A 237 -7.39 11.88 -19.05
C ARG A 237 -5.94 11.73 -19.49
N ASN A 238 -4.98 11.69 -18.57
CA ASN A 238 -3.56 11.62 -18.88
C ASN A 238 -2.83 10.45 -18.22
N TYR A 239 -3.50 9.58 -17.49
CA TYR A 239 -2.92 8.30 -17.14
C TYR A 239 -3.12 7.35 -18.33
N LYS A 240 -2.38 7.59 -19.38
CA LYS A 240 -2.08 6.53 -20.35
C LYS A 240 -1.13 5.59 -19.61
N GLY A 241 -1.69 4.72 -18.78
CA GLY A 241 -1.00 3.53 -18.35
C GLY A 241 -0.47 2.88 -19.62
N LYS A 242 0.81 2.58 -19.66
CA LYS A 242 1.35 1.73 -20.72
C LYS A 242 0.40 0.55 -20.81
N LYS A 243 -0.24 0.38 -21.96
CA LYS A 243 -0.96 -0.84 -22.27
C LYS A 243 -0.01 -1.98 -21.94
N ASP A 244 -0.45 -2.87 -21.09
CA ASP A 244 0.25 -4.11 -20.80
C ASP A 244 0.53 -4.81 -22.14
N VAL A 245 1.81 -4.94 -22.48
CA VAL A 245 2.32 -5.86 -23.51
C VAL A 245 2.67 -7.14 -22.80
#